data_7282dd9c96a6a4dadab9efaa6938280c
#
_entry.id   7282dd9c96a6a4dadab9efaa6938280c
#
_cell.length_a   1.000
_cell.length_b   1.000
_cell.length_c   1.000
_cell.angle_alpha   90.00
_cell.angle_beta   90.00
_cell.angle_gamma   90.00
#
_symmetry.space_group_name_H-M   'P 1'
#
loop_
_entity.id
_entity.type
_entity.pdbx_description
1 polymer ?
#
loop_
_entity_poly.entity_id
_entity_poly.type
_entity_poly.pdbx_seq_one_letter_code
_entity_poly.pdbx_strand_id
1 'polypeptide(L)'
;MRYPKDVEIWEHAPGRRLAEVVVRIRNEKGALASCSQAVSDCNVNVLTGFFTAPGRSRTATLSFFADITDAEGGLSDLRRTLQAMDQIQSVEAIAAEDGFMVDKQHFPVQWAGRRGILMRADALNEMLNRLWAVFGTGAATIIDQMAEAMGRHSAKEIVEDFGARFAVDQLDELIGTYSALGYADVSIERGKTSDFPVVVNAKSLFECESNAKQHLHRRSAFFRAHLRGFMSGTFSKAFDVSEVQCLTDGDEVCSFRVALSEAVAPRLPARLSERAP
;
A
#
# COMPACT_ATOMS: atom_id res chain seq x y z
N MET A 1 8.99 8.74 14.80
CA MET A 1 9.81 8.58 13.57
C MET A 1 9.24 7.39 12.80
N ARG A 2 8.92 7.53 11.52
CA ARG A 2 8.49 6.41 10.64
C ARG A 2 9.63 6.09 9.69
N TYR A 3 9.78 4.80 9.37
CA TYR A 3 10.78 4.32 8.42
C TYR A 3 10.12 4.09 7.07
N PRO A 4 10.77 4.42 5.93
CA PRO A 4 10.27 4.04 4.63
C PRO A 4 10.19 2.52 4.52
N LYS A 5 9.19 2.02 3.79
CA LYS A 5 9.09 0.63 3.40
C LYS A 5 9.33 0.56 1.90
N ASP A 6 10.53 0.15 1.53
CA ASP A 6 10.86 -0.06 0.15
C ASP A 6 10.21 -1.35 -0.35
N VAL A 7 9.54 -1.27 -1.48
CA VAL A 7 9.00 -2.41 -2.21
C VAL A 7 9.83 -2.55 -3.47
N GLU A 8 10.87 -3.36 -3.35
CA GLU A 8 11.80 -3.58 -4.46
C GLU A 8 11.13 -4.40 -5.55
N ILE A 9 11.14 -3.87 -6.77
CA ILE A 9 10.65 -4.55 -7.97
C ILE A 9 11.77 -4.83 -8.96
N TRP A 10 12.93 -4.23 -8.75
CA TRP A 10 14.18 -4.47 -9.49
C TRP A 10 15.39 -4.16 -8.61
N GLU A 11 16.53 -4.72 -8.99
CA GLU A 11 17.83 -4.39 -8.43
C GLU A 11 18.79 -3.98 -9.56
N HIS A 12 19.60 -2.95 -9.33
CA HIS A 12 20.60 -2.49 -10.28
C HIS A 12 21.95 -2.26 -9.61
N ALA A 13 22.84 -3.20 -9.80
CA ALA A 13 24.21 -3.18 -9.28
C ALA A 13 25.21 -3.53 -10.41
N PRO A 14 25.64 -2.56 -11.23
CA PRO A 14 26.51 -2.80 -12.37
C PRO A 14 27.80 -3.55 -11.99
N GLY A 15 28.15 -4.57 -12.76
CA GLY A 15 29.31 -5.40 -12.53
C GLY A 15 29.14 -6.44 -11.42
N ARG A 16 27.94 -6.58 -10.84
CA ARG A 16 27.60 -7.61 -9.87
C ARG A 16 26.77 -8.70 -10.51
N ARG A 17 26.90 -9.93 -9.97
CA ARG A 17 25.99 -11.03 -10.28
C ARG A 17 24.87 -11.04 -9.27
N LEU A 18 23.65 -10.88 -9.74
CA LEU A 18 22.45 -10.81 -8.89
C LEU A 18 21.68 -12.11 -8.93
N ALA A 19 20.95 -12.40 -7.86
CA ALA A 19 20.01 -13.52 -7.80
C ALA A 19 18.71 -13.09 -7.13
N GLU A 20 17.59 -13.57 -7.67
CA GLU A 20 16.29 -13.58 -7.00
C GLU A 20 16.05 -15.00 -6.49
N VAL A 21 15.80 -15.11 -5.19
CA VAL A 21 15.65 -16.40 -4.51
C VAL A 21 14.32 -16.42 -3.75
N VAL A 22 13.55 -17.50 -3.97
CA VAL A 22 12.30 -17.77 -3.25
C VAL A 22 12.43 -19.11 -2.54
N VAL A 23 12.31 -19.10 -1.23
CA VAL A 23 12.44 -20.27 -0.37
C VAL A 23 11.11 -20.55 0.32
N ARG A 24 10.54 -21.71 0.08
CA ARG A 24 9.41 -22.21 0.89
C ARG A 24 9.95 -22.97 2.08
N ILE A 25 9.61 -22.50 3.27
CA ILE A 25 10.17 -22.96 4.53
C ILE A 25 9.06 -23.34 5.50
N ARG A 26 9.28 -24.30 6.39
CA ARG A 26 8.35 -24.57 7.49
C ARG A 26 8.25 -23.35 8.40
N ASN A 27 7.01 -22.98 8.74
CA ASN A 27 6.75 -21.86 9.64
C ASN A 27 6.92 -22.30 11.11
N GLU A 28 8.17 -22.45 11.52
CA GLU A 28 8.55 -22.86 12.87
C GLU A 28 9.68 -21.99 13.43
N LYS A 29 9.81 -21.98 14.75
CA LYS A 29 10.83 -21.16 15.42
C LYS A 29 12.23 -21.59 15.00
N GLY A 30 13.07 -20.61 14.63
CA GLY A 30 14.45 -20.82 14.22
C GLY A 30 14.64 -21.12 12.73
N ALA A 31 13.61 -21.50 11.99
CA ALA A 31 13.73 -21.84 10.56
C ALA A 31 14.31 -20.69 9.73
N LEU A 32 13.82 -19.45 9.93
CA LEU A 32 14.34 -18.27 9.25
C LEU A 32 15.80 -18.01 9.62
N ALA A 33 16.16 -18.13 10.89
CA ALA A 33 17.53 -17.91 11.35
C ALA A 33 18.49 -18.91 10.71
N SER A 34 18.15 -20.20 10.70
CA SER A 34 18.97 -21.25 10.06
C SER A 34 19.11 -21.02 8.55
N CYS A 35 18.03 -20.60 7.88
CA CYS A 35 18.07 -20.27 6.45
C CYS A 35 19.00 -19.07 6.19
N SER A 36 18.88 -18.01 6.98
CA SER A 36 19.74 -16.82 6.85
C SER A 36 21.23 -17.15 7.12
N GLN A 37 21.52 -18.03 8.08
CA GLN A 37 22.88 -18.49 8.33
C GLN A 37 23.44 -19.26 7.13
N ALA A 38 22.65 -20.17 6.56
CA ALA A 38 23.07 -20.92 5.37
C ALA A 38 23.35 -20.03 4.15
N VAL A 39 22.56 -18.96 3.98
CA VAL A 39 22.80 -17.95 2.94
C VAL A 39 24.14 -17.23 3.19
N SER A 40 24.39 -16.82 4.43
CA SER A 40 25.65 -16.18 4.84
C SER A 40 26.86 -17.09 4.67
N ASP A 41 26.73 -18.37 5.02
CA ASP A 41 27.80 -19.36 4.89
C ASP A 41 28.20 -19.63 3.42
N CYS A 42 27.29 -19.37 2.48
CA CYS A 42 27.55 -19.37 1.04
C CYS A 42 28.20 -18.08 0.51
N ASN A 43 28.58 -17.15 1.39
CA ASN A 43 29.13 -15.84 1.06
C ASN A 43 28.21 -15.03 0.13
N VAL A 44 26.89 -15.08 0.38
CA VAL A 44 25.85 -14.38 -0.34
C VAL A 44 25.37 -13.18 0.47
N ASN A 45 25.32 -12.00 -0.14
CA ASN A 45 24.83 -10.78 0.49
C ASN A 45 23.37 -10.54 0.09
N VAL A 46 22.46 -10.57 1.06
CA VAL A 46 21.04 -10.22 0.84
C VAL A 46 20.91 -8.71 0.74
N LEU A 47 20.36 -8.22 -0.37
CA LEU A 47 20.17 -6.80 -0.65
C LEU A 47 18.83 -6.30 -0.12
N THR A 48 17.77 -7.02 -0.42
CA THR A 48 16.41 -6.75 0.02
C THR A 48 15.60 -8.03 0.06
N GLY A 49 14.51 -8.06 0.81
CA GLY A 49 13.66 -9.23 0.85
C GLY A 49 12.50 -9.10 1.83
N PHE A 50 11.62 -10.09 1.77
CA PHE A 50 10.48 -10.16 2.67
C PHE A 50 10.21 -11.61 3.09
N PHE A 51 9.64 -11.74 4.28
CA PHE A 51 9.17 -13.01 4.84
C PHE A 51 7.66 -12.95 5.01
N THR A 52 6.96 -13.91 4.42
CA THR A 52 5.50 -14.00 4.48
C THR A 52 5.07 -15.33 5.09
N ALA A 53 4.35 -15.26 6.20
CA ALA A 53 3.73 -16.41 6.86
C ALA A 53 2.23 -16.13 7.05
N PRO A 54 1.37 -16.45 6.06
CA PRO A 54 -0.04 -16.11 6.12
C PRO A 54 -0.75 -16.83 7.27
N GLY A 55 -1.34 -16.08 8.20
CA GLY A 55 -2.18 -16.60 9.26
C GLY A 55 -1.54 -17.73 10.07
N ARG A 56 -2.22 -18.90 10.12
CA ARG A 56 -1.73 -20.11 10.79
C ARG A 56 -1.09 -21.11 9.83
N SER A 57 -0.58 -20.65 8.70
CA SER A 57 0.08 -21.54 7.73
C SER A 57 1.27 -22.26 8.36
N ARG A 58 1.40 -23.56 8.05
CA ARG A 58 2.58 -24.36 8.41
C ARG A 58 3.77 -24.08 7.50
N THR A 59 3.56 -23.30 6.44
CA THR A 59 4.59 -22.92 5.47
C THR A 59 4.68 -21.41 5.41
N ALA A 60 5.89 -20.90 5.34
CA ALA A 60 6.21 -19.51 5.07
C ALA A 60 7.02 -19.42 3.78
N THR A 61 7.08 -18.23 3.21
CA THR A 61 7.92 -17.91 2.06
C THR A 61 8.90 -16.82 2.46
N LEU A 62 10.19 -17.06 2.22
CA LEU A 62 11.25 -16.06 2.27
C LEU A 62 11.65 -15.76 0.84
N SER A 63 11.56 -14.50 0.44
CA SER A 63 11.93 -14.02 -0.89
C SER A 63 12.94 -12.90 -0.75
N PHE A 64 13.98 -12.92 -1.58
CA PHE A 64 15.00 -11.89 -1.52
C PHE A 64 15.77 -11.73 -2.83
N PHE A 65 16.27 -10.51 -3.07
CA PHE A 65 17.33 -10.24 -4.01
C PHE A 65 18.67 -10.33 -3.28
N ALA A 66 19.67 -10.89 -3.96
CA ALA A 66 20.99 -11.10 -3.41
C ALA A 66 22.09 -10.78 -4.41
N ASP A 67 23.20 -10.30 -3.89
CA ASP A 67 24.48 -10.25 -4.60
C ASP A 67 25.23 -11.56 -4.36
N ILE A 68 25.46 -12.28 -5.44
CA ILE A 68 26.17 -13.58 -5.45
C ILE A 68 27.55 -13.49 -6.09
N THR A 69 28.07 -12.26 -6.26
CA THR A 69 29.36 -12.03 -6.96
C THR A 69 30.49 -12.76 -6.28
N ASP A 70 30.53 -12.73 -4.95
CA ASP A 70 31.58 -13.29 -4.13
C ASP A 70 31.28 -14.75 -3.66
N ALA A 71 30.15 -15.32 -4.09
CA ALA A 71 29.81 -16.70 -3.79
C ALA A 71 30.57 -17.66 -4.70
N GLU A 72 31.56 -18.38 -4.15
CA GLU A 72 32.48 -19.29 -4.90
C GLU A 72 31.71 -20.36 -5.68
N GLY A 73 30.70 -20.98 -5.07
CA GLY A 73 29.83 -21.97 -5.71
C GLY A 73 28.65 -21.38 -6.48
N GLY A 74 28.50 -20.06 -6.46
CA GLY A 74 27.43 -19.34 -7.14
C GLY A 74 26.02 -19.76 -6.70
N LEU A 75 25.06 -19.48 -7.56
CA LEU A 75 23.63 -19.78 -7.31
C LEU A 75 23.36 -21.28 -7.12
N SER A 76 24.09 -22.13 -7.82
CA SER A 76 23.90 -23.59 -7.77
C SER A 76 24.26 -24.15 -6.40
N ASP A 77 25.30 -23.63 -5.77
CA ASP A 77 25.73 -24.05 -4.44
C ASP A 77 24.76 -23.55 -3.37
N LEU A 78 24.38 -22.29 -3.43
CA LEU A 78 23.35 -21.73 -2.55
C LEU A 78 22.06 -22.56 -2.60
N ARG A 79 21.57 -22.87 -3.80
CA ARG A 79 20.36 -23.69 -4.00
C ARG A 79 20.51 -25.07 -3.39
N ARG A 80 21.63 -25.74 -3.62
CA ARG A 80 21.94 -27.09 -3.06
C ARG A 80 21.98 -27.05 -1.55
N THR A 81 22.69 -26.06 -0.96
CA THR A 81 22.81 -25.90 0.48
C THR A 81 21.45 -25.69 1.14
N LEU A 82 20.62 -24.79 0.58
CA LEU A 82 19.29 -24.55 1.11
C LEU A 82 18.38 -25.79 0.95
N GLN A 83 18.40 -26.45 -0.20
CA GLN A 83 17.57 -27.66 -0.45
C GLN A 83 17.93 -28.85 0.44
N ALA A 84 19.14 -28.90 0.98
CA ALA A 84 19.58 -29.96 1.90
C ALA A 84 19.08 -29.78 3.34
N MET A 85 18.45 -28.65 3.67
CA MET A 85 17.95 -28.36 5.01
C MET A 85 16.55 -28.96 5.22
N ASP A 86 16.33 -29.68 6.31
CA ASP A 86 15.06 -30.37 6.60
C ASP A 86 13.82 -29.47 6.64
N GLN A 87 14.00 -28.20 7.06
CA GLN A 87 12.90 -27.23 7.13
C GLN A 87 12.55 -26.60 5.78
N ILE A 88 13.37 -26.77 4.75
CA ILE A 88 13.13 -26.21 3.41
C ILE A 88 12.30 -27.17 2.58
N GLN A 89 11.22 -26.67 1.99
CA GLN A 89 10.32 -27.44 1.11
C GLN A 89 10.68 -27.29 -0.37
N SER A 90 11.03 -26.08 -0.78
CA SER A 90 11.51 -25.78 -2.14
C SER A 90 12.36 -24.53 -2.17
N VAL A 91 13.25 -24.47 -3.15
CA VAL A 91 14.05 -23.28 -3.47
C VAL A 91 13.95 -23.02 -4.95
N GLU A 92 13.45 -21.86 -5.31
CA GLU A 92 13.46 -21.33 -6.66
C GLU A 92 14.45 -20.18 -6.72
N ALA A 93 15.30 -20.15 -7.76
CA ALA A 93 16.32 -19.13 -7.85
C ALA A 93 16.64 -18.81 -9.31
N ILE A 94 16.76 -17.54 -9.63
CA ILE A 94 17.06 -16.99 -10.95
C ILE A 94 18.25 -16.06 -10.79
N ALA A 95 19.24 -16.14 -11.70
CA ALA A 95 20.39 -15.24 -11.71
C ALA A 95 20.30 -14.22 -12.86
N ALA A 96 20.94 -13.08 -12.67
CA ALA A 96 21.26 -12.11 -13.70
C ALA A 96 22.74 -11.73 -13.61
N GLU A 97 23.44 -11.81 -14.74
CA GLU A 97 24.88 -11.61 -14.83
C GLU A 97 25.28 -10.17 -15.17
N ASP A 98 24.33 -9.36 -15.64
CA ASP A 98 24.55 -7.99 -16.12
C ASP A 98 24.32 -6.92 -15.06
N GLY A 99 24.10 -7.33 -13.81
CA GLY A 99 23.84 -6.41 -12.69
C GLY A 99 22.50 -5.72 -12.72
N PHE A 100 21.55 -6.20 -13.53
CA PHE A 100 20.17 -5.73 -13.53
C PHE A 100 19.19 -6.91 -13.44
N MET A 101 18.30 -6.86 -12.46
CA MET A 101 17.31 -7.88 -12.21
C MET A 101 15.95 -7.26 -11.90
N VAL A 102 14.91 -7.79 -12.51
CA VAL A 102 13.51 -7.47 -12.21
C VAL A 102 12.88 -8.68 -11.53
N ASP A 103 11.99 -8.46 -10.58
CA ASP A 103 11.20 -9.51 -9.95
C ASP A 103 10.43 -10.31 -11.02
N LYS A 104 10.72 -11.61 -11.12
CA LYS A 104 10.12 -12.53 -12.08
C LYS A 104 9.32 -13.66 -11.42
N GLN A 105 9.42 -13.76 -10.09
CA GLN A 105 8.85 -14.88 -9.35
C GLN A 105 7.56 -14.51 -8.60
N HIS A 106 7.24 -13.21 -8.47
CA HIS A 106 6.08 -12.77 -7.73
C HIS A 106 5.01 -12.14 -8.62
N PHE A 107 3.88 -12.81 -8.69
CA PHE A 107 2.65 -12.29 -9.32
C PHE A 107 1.43 -13.03 -8.76
N PRO A 108 0.36 -12.32 -8.42
CA PRO A 108 0.20 -10.87 -8.40
C PRO A 108 0.82 -10.22 -7.15
N VAL A 109 1.08 -8.91 -7.19
CA VAL A 109 1.27 -8.13 -5.95
C VAL A 109 -0.05 -8.16 -5.18
N GLN A 110 0.03 -8.42 -3.87
CA GLN A 110 -1.15 -8.49 -3.01
C GLN A 110 -0.98 -7.64 -1.76
N TRP A 111 -2.07 -7.05 -1.30
CA TRP A 111 -2.20 -6.48 0.02
C TRP A 111 -3.56 -6.87 0.61
N ALA A 112 -3.55 -7.26 1.88
CA ALA A 112 -4.71 -7.85 2.55
C ALA A 112 -5.36 -9.03 1.77
N GLY A 113 -4.53 -9.85 1.06
CA GLY A 113 -5.01 -11.01 0.28
C GLY A 113 -5.66 -10.66 -1.06
N ARG A 114 -5.73 -9.39 -1.43
CA ARG A 114 -6.32 -8.92 -2.69
C ARG A 114 -5.25 -8.43 -3.65
N ARG A 115 -5.46 -8.63 -4.93
CA ARG A 115 -4.55 -8.14 -5.96
C ARG A 115 -4.49 -6.61 -5.93
N GLY A 116 -3.28 -6.09 -5.80
CA GLY A 116 -2.96 -4.67 -5.89
C GLY A 116 -2.18 -4.32 -7.15
N ILE A 117 -2.09 -3.03 -7.40
CA ILE A 117 -1.20 -2.43 -8.41
C ILE A 117 -0.35 -1.40 -7.67
N LEU A 118 0.96 -1.47 -7.79
CA LEU A 118 1.85 -0.45 -7.27
C LEU A 118 1.87 0.73 -8.23
N MET A 119 1.64 1.92 -7.70
CA MET A 119 1.72 3.16 -8.45
C MET A 119 2.50 4.19 -7.63
N ARG A 120 3.47 4.85 -8.25
CA ARG A 120 4.21 5.92 -7.60
C ARG A 120 3.31 7.14 -7.42
N ALA A 121 3.49 7.84 -6.31
CA ALA A 121 2.72 9.06 -6.01
C ALA A 121 2.86 10.16 -7.06
N ASP A 122 4.07 10.32 -7.62
CA ASP A 122 4.33 11.29 -8.69
C ASP A 122 3.59 10.96 -10.01
N ALA A 123 3.50 9.67 -10.36
CA ALA A 123 2.74 9.23 -11.53
C ALA A 123 1.22 9.45 -11.34
N LEU A 124 0.71 9.17 -10.15
CA LEU A 124 -0.68 9.47 -9.82
C LEU A 124 -0.96 10.98 -9.87
N ASN A 125 -0.06 11.79 -9.33
CA ASN A 125 -0.18 13.24 -9.38
C ASN A 125 -0.16 13.78 -10.81
N GLU A 126 0.69 13.23 -11.68
CA GLU A 126 0.73 13.63 -13.09
C GLU A 126 -0.60 13.30 -13.79
N MET A 127 -1.20 12.15 -13.49
CA MET A 127 -2.53 11.80 -13.99
C MET A 127 -3.59 12.79 -13.51
N LEU A 128 -3.59 13.16 -12.23
CA LEU A 128 -4.51 14.16 -11.68
C LEU A 128 -4.29 15.54 -12.31
N ASN A 129 -3.04 15.96 -12.46
CA ASN A 129 -2.68 17.22 -13.10
C ASN A 129 -3.13 17.26 -14.57
N ARG A 130 -3.05 16.13 -15.28
CA ARG A 130 -3.54 16.04 -16.66
C ARG A 130 -5.07 16.22 -16.72
N LEU A 131 -5.81 15.69 -15.79
CA LEU A 131 -7.26 15.92 -15.69
C LEU A 131 -7.56 17.41 -15.50
N TRP A 132 -6.85 18.07 -14.59
CA TRP A 132 -6.98 19.53 -14.40
C TRP A 132 -6.62 20.34 -15.64
N ALA A 133 -5.58 19.96 -16.34
CA ALA A 133 -5.15 20.64 -17.57
C ALA A 133 -6.17 20.52 -18.70
N VAL A 134 -6.87 19.39 -18.79
CA VAL A 134 -7.85 19.13 -19.87
C VAL A 134 -9.24 19.67 -19.52
N PHE A 135 -9.69 19.49 -18.29
CA PHE A 135 -11.08 19.77 -17.89
C PHE A 135 -11.24 21.00 -17.00
N GLY A 136 -10.13 21.68 -16.67
CA GLY A 136 -10.20 22.84 -15.78
C GLY A 136 -10.88 22.50 -14.46
N THR A 137 -11.79 23.37 -14.00
CA THR A 137 -12.55 23.14 -12.75
C THR A 137 -13.47 21.92 -12.79
N GLY A 138 -13.85 21.43 -13.98
CA GLY A 138 -14.61 20.19 -14.14
C GLY A 138 -13.86 18.94 -13.67
N ALA A 139 -12.51 19.00 -13.67
CA ALA A 139 -11.68 17.90 -13.14
C ALA A 139 -12.01 17.58 -11.68
N ALA A 140 -12.31 18.60 -10.85
CA ALA A 140 -12.65 18.40 -9.45
C ALA A 140 -13.83 17.43 -9.28
N THR A 141 -14.86 17.57 -10.11
CA THR A 141 -16.04 16.69 -10.07
C THR A 141 -15.71 15.26 -10.49
N ILE A 142 -14.88 15.11 -11.53
CA ILE A 142 -14.44 13.78 -12.00
C ILE A 142 -13.64 13.07 -10.92
N ILE A 143 -12.64 13.74 -10.38
CA ILE A 143 -11.78 13.22 -9.32
C ILE A 143 -12.60 12.87 -8.08
N ASP A 144 -13.52 13.75 -7.68
CA ASP A 144 -14.39 13.56 -6.53
C ASP A 144 -15.24 12.28 -6.65
N GLN A 145 -15.89 12.07 -7.80
CA GLN A 145 -16.70 10.88 -8.04
C GLN A 145 -15.86 9.59 -8.06
N MET A 146 -14.72 9.61 -8.73
CA MET A 146 -13.83 8.45 -8.81
C MET A 146 -13.28 8.08 -7.43
N ALA A 147 -12.77 9.06 -6.70
CA ALA A 147 -12.14 8.83 -5.41
C ALA A 147 -13.17 8.42 -4.34
N GLU A 148 -14.37 9.01 -4.35
CA GLU A 148 -15.45 8.59 -3.46
C GLU A 148 -15.85 7.14 -3.72
N ALA A 149 -16.00 6.74 -4.98
CA ALA A 149 -16.32 5.36 -5.34
C ALA A 149 -15.23 4.37 -4.86
N MET A 150 -13.95 4.74 -5.00
CA MET A 150 -12.82 3.95 -4.48
C MET A 150 -12.90 3.80 -2.97
N GLY A 151 -13.11 4.89 -2.23
CA GLY A 151 -13.22 4.86 -0.78
C GLY A 151 -14.38 4.00 -0.28
N ARG A 152 -15.55 4.10 -0.92
CA ARG A 152 -16.71 3.25 -0.61
C ARG A 152 -16.42 1.78 -0.86
N HIS A 153 -15.73 1.46 -1.96
CA HIS A 153 -15.38 0.09 -2.30
C HIS A 153 -14.42 -0.50 -1.25
N SER A 154 -13.38 0.24 -0.87
CA SER A 154 -12.42 -0.18 0.16
C SER A 154 -13.11 -0.44 1.51
N ALA A 155 -14.01 0.45 1.92
CA ALA A 155 -14.78 0.27 3.15
C ALA A 155 -15.70 -0.96 3.09
N LYS A 156 -16.36 -1.17 1.95
CA LYS A 156 -17.24 -2.32 1.75
C LYS A 156 -16.49 -3.64 1.91
N GLU A 157 -15.30 -3.76 1.31
CA GLU A 157 -14.46 -4.93 1.45
C GLU A 157 -14.08 -5.21 2.91
N ILE A 158 -13.70 -4.17 3.68
CA ILE A 158 -13.36 -4.30 5.10
C ILE A 158 -14.59 -4.75 5.90
N VAL A 159 -15.77 -4.18 5.62
CA VAL A 159 -17.01 -4.55 6.30
C VAL A 159 -17.43 -5.98 5.96
N GLU A 160 -17.24 -6.42 4.72
CA GLU A 160 -17.53 -7.79 4.29
C GLU A 160 -16.58 -8.81 4.93
N ASP A 161 -15.28 -8.50 5.02
CA ASP A 161 -14.27 -9.42 5.54
C ASP A 161 -14.27 -9.51 7.08
N PHE A 162 -14.55 -8.40 7.78
CA PHE A 162 -14.40 -8.31 9.24
C PHE A 162 -15.68 -7.92 10.00
N GLY A 163 -16.69 -7.43 9.30
CA GLY A 163 -17.94 -6.92 9.87
C GLY A 163 -17.93 -5.44 10.19
N ALA A 164 -19.12 -4.82 10.13
CA ALA A 164 -19.29 -3.38 10.32
C ALA A 164 -18.84 -2.90 11.72
N ARG A 165 -19.08 -3.70 12.78
CA ARG A 165 -18.66 -3.35 14.14
C ARG A 165 -17.15 -3.26 14.25
N PHE A 166 -16.43 -4.24 13.70
CA PHE A 166 -14.96 -4.22 13.67
C PHE A 166 -14.46 -2.94 12.98
N ALA A 167 -15.02 -2.58 11.84
CA ALA A 167 -14.61 -1.38 11.10
C ALA A 167 -14.80 -0.09 11.90
N VAL A 168 -15.87 0.00 12.71
CA VAL A 168 -16.13 1.15 13.59
C VAL A 168 -15.19 1.14 14.80
N ASP A 169 -15.03 0.00 15.45
CA ASP A 169 -14.19 -0.14 16.66
C ASP A 169 -12.69 0.08 16.34
N GLN A 170 -12.26 -0.23 15.11
CA GLN A 170 -10.89 -0.09 14.62
C GLN A 170 -10.68 1.12 13.69
N LEU A 171 -11.55 2.11 13.74
CA LEU A 171 -11.52 3.23 12.78
C LEU A 171 -10.17 3.96 12.77
N ASP A 172 -9.54 4.18 13.93
CA ASP A 172 -8.26 4.87 14.01
C ASP A 172 -7.17 4.09 13.27
N GLU A 173 -7.12 2.77 13.47
CA GLU A 173 -6.19 1.87 12.76
C GLU A 173 -6.47 1.82 11.25
N LEU A 174 -7.76 1.78 10.88
CA LEU A 174 -8.16 1.77 9.48
C LEU A 174 -7.82 3.09 8.76
N ILE A 175 -8.01 4.23 9.42
CA ILE A 175 -7.51 5.52 8.91
C ILE A 175 -5.98 5.50 8.84
N GLY A 176 -5.29 4.90 9.82
CA GLY A 176 -3.84 4.70 9.79
C GLY A 176 -3.33 3.94 8.56
N THR A 177 -4.17 3.15 7.88
CA THR A 177 -3.80 2.45 6.63
C THR A 177 -3.43 3.41 5.49
N TYR A 178 -3.95 4.64 5.49
CA TYR A 178 -3.52 5.66 4.52
C TYR A 178 -2.01 5.95 4.61
N SER A 179 -1.44 5.89 5.84
CA SER A 179 0.01 6.00 5.99
C SER A 179 0.74 4.77 5.46
N ALA A 180 0.23 3.58 5.73
CA ALA A 180 0.83 2.34 5.23
C ALA A 180 0.78 2.22 3.70
N LEU A 181 -0.22 2.86 3.06
CA LEU A 181 -0.40 2.93 1.61
C LEU A 181 0.36 4.09 0.95
N GLY A 182 1.01 4.95 1.75
CA GLY A 182 1.81 6.06 1.23
C GLY A 182 1.03 7.30 0.80
N TYR A 183 -0.24 7.45 1.23
CA TYR A 183 -1.04 8.64 0.91
C TYR A 183 -0.59 9.87 1.71
N ALA A 184 -0.40 9.70 3.01
CA ALA A 184 0.02 10.74 3.94
C ALA A 184 0.44 10.11 5.27
N ASP A 185 1.15 10.83 6.13
CA ASP A 185 1.28 10.49 7.54
C ASP A 185 0.03 11.00 8.26
N VAL A 186 -0.91 10.09 8.55
CA VAL A 186 -2.22 10.46 9.08
C VAL A 186 -2.33 10.26 10.59
N SER A 187 -3.16 11.09 11.21
CA SER A 187 -3.63 10.96 12.59
C SER A 187 -5.08 11.41 12.71
N ILE A 188 -5.78 10.93 13.73
CA ILE A 188 -7.16 11.32 14.02
C ILE A 188 -7.22 12.10 15.33
N GLU A 189 -7.96 13.19 15.33
CA GLU A 189 -8.33 13.92 16.53
C GLU A 189 -9.82 13.78 16.77
N ARG A 190 -10.18 13.31 17.96
CA ARG A 190 -11.58 13.18 18.38
C ARG A 190 -11.96 14.33 19.29
N GLY A 191 -13.20 14.78 19.21
CA GLY A 191 -13.78 15.71 20.16
C GLY A 191 -13.89 15.11 21.57
N LYS A 192 -14.43 15.88 22.51
CA LYS A 192 -14.66 15.43 23.89
C LYS A 192 -15.67 14.26 24.00
N THR A 193 -16.48 14.08 22.99
CA THR A 193 -17.40 12.94 22.84
C THR A 193 -16.80 11.99 21.82
N SER A 194 -17.04 10.67 21.95
CA SER A 194 -16.56 9.64 21.01
C SER A 194 -17.18 9.72 19.62
N ASP A 195 -18.14 10.62 19.43
CA ASP A 195 -18.89 10.76 18.21
C ASP A 195 -18.35 11.85 17.28
N PHE A 196 -18.90 11.92 16.07
CA PHE A 196 -18.56 12.94 15.08
C PHE A 196 -18.99 14.36 15.54
N PRO A 197 -18.28 15.40 15.10
CA PRO A 197 -17.21 15.40 14.12
C PRO A 197 -15.85 14.95 14.67
N VAL A 198 -15.02 14.38 13.78
CA VAL A 198 -13.59 14.12 14.03
C VAL A 198 -12.76 14.92 13.02
N VAL A 199 -11.47 15.10 13.32
CA VAL A 199 -10.51 15.73 12.41
C VAL A 199 -9.45 14.70 12.04
N VAL A 200 -9.26 14.47 10.74
CA VAL A 200 -8.18 13.67 10.19
C VAL A 200 -7.07 14.62 9.72
N ASN A 201 -5.91 14.55 10.35
CA ASN A 201 -4.74 15.30 9.97
C ASN A 201 -3.87 14.43 9.05
N ALA A 202 -3.40 15.00 7.94
CA ALA A 202 -2.63 14.33 6.90
C ALA A 202 -1.36 15.15 6.61
N LYS A 203 -0.24 14.77 7.24
CA LYS A 203 1.07 15.36 6.98
C LYS A 203 1.67 14.73 5.73
N SER A 204 2.37 15.53 4.93
CA SER A 204 2.96 15.08 3.66
C SER A 204 1.94 14.40 2.73
N LEU A 205 0.73 14.95 2.65
CA LEU A 205 -0.30 14.43 1.75
C LEU A 205 0.19 14.50 0.30
N PHE A 206 0.25 13.34 -0.38
CA PHE A 206 0.85 13.20 -1.71
C PHE A 206 0.35 14.23 -2.73
N GLU A 207 -0.97 14.46 -2.77
CA GLU A 207 -1.65 15.38 -3.69
C GLU A 207 -1.26 16.83 -3.41
N CYS A 208 -1.32 17.26 -2.16
CA CYS A 208 -1.04 18.66 -1.78
C CYS A 208 0.47 18.96 -1.74
N GLU A 209 1.31 18.00 -1.35
CA GLU A 209 2.76 18.17 -1.38
C GLU A 209 3.28 18.39 -2.80
N SER A 210 2.75 17.67 -3.78
CA SER A 210 3.06 17.87 -5.19
C SER A 210 2.57 19.22 -5.71
N ASN A 211 1.35 19.60 -5.37
CA ASN A 211 0.77 20.88 -5.76
C ASN A 211 1.55 22.06 -5.17
N ALA A 212 1.93 21.99 -3.90
CA ALA A 212 2.73 23.03 -3.24
C ALA A 212 4.11 23.19 -3.88
N LYS A 213 4.80 22.09 -4.22
CA LYS A 213 6.10 22.13 -4.94
C LYS A 213 5.99 22.78 -6.33
N GLN A 214 4.83 22.69 -6.96
CA GLN A 214 4.56 23.31 -8.26
C GLN A 214 3.91 24.70 -8.15
N HIS A 215 3.78 25.25 -6.95
CA HIS A 215 3.09 26.53 -6.66
C HIS A 215 1.63 26.55 -7.14
N LEU A 216 0.97 25.39 -7.12
CA LEU A 216 -0.42 25.28 -7.51
C LEU A 216 -1.31 25.40 -6.25
N HIS A 217 -2.14 26.43 -6.21
CA HIS A 217 -3.14 26.63 -5.15
C HIS A 217 -4.34 25.73 -5.37
N ARG A 218 -4.15 24.43 -5.24
CA ARG A 218 -5.20 23.42 -5.38
C ARG A 218 -5.27 22.59 -4.12
N ARG A 219 -6.39 22.66 -3.44
CA ARG A 219 -6.69 21.78 -2.30
C ARG A 219 -6.93 20.35 -2.76
N SER A 220 -6.85 19.40 -1.84
CA SER A 220 -7.04 17.99 -2.15
C SER A 220 -8.45 17.72 -2.67
N ALA A 221 -8.56 17.18 -3.86
CA ALA A 221 -9.82 16.68 -4.38
C ALA A 221 -9.95 15.17 -4.18
N PHE A 222 -8.87 14.44 -4.46
CA PHE A 222 -8.83 12.99 -4.39
C PHE A 222 -8.93 12.47 -2.95
N PHE A 223 -8.01 12.89 -2.08
CA PHE A 223 -7.96 12.35 -0.71
C PHE A 223 -9.23 12.68 0.07
N ARG A 224 -9.72 13.92 -0.02
CA ARG A 224 -10.96 14.36 0.61
C ARG A 224 -12.15 13.50 0.20
N ALA A 225 -12.32 13.26 -1.09
CA ALA A 225 -13.44 12.47 -1.62
C ALA A 225 -13.30 10.98 -1.28
N HIS A 226 -12.08 10.43 -1.34
CA HIS A 226 -11.79 9.05 -0.93
C HIS A 226 -12.14 8.84 0.55
N LEU A 227 -11.70 9.76 1.43
CA LEU A 227 -12.03 9.71 2.86
C LEU A 227 -13.55 9.76 3.09
N ARG A 228 -14.27 10.64 2.38
CA ARG A 228 -15.74 10.71 2.43
C ARG A 228 -16.39 9.38 2.05
N GLY A 229 -15.94 8.80 0.95
CA GLY A 229 -16.41 7.50 0.48
C GLY A 229 -16.15 6.39 1.50
N PHE A 230 -14.95 6.35 2.04
CA PHE A 230 -14.54 5.38 3.06
C PHE A 230 -15.41 5.47 4.32
N MET A 231 -15.55 6.66 4.88
CA MET A 231 -16.40 6.89 6.06
C MET A 231 -17.87 6.51 5.80
N SER A 232 -18.37 6.91 4.64
CA SER A 232 -19.77 6.60 4.28
C SER A 232 -20.00 5.10 4.10
N GLY A 233 -19.04 4.39 3.52
CA GLY A 233 -19.08 2.93 3.37
C GLY A 233 -18.99 2.20 4.72
N THR A 234 -18.08 2.64 5.59
CA THR A 234 -17.85 2.04 6.92
C THR A 234 -19.10 2.13 7.81
N PHE A 235 -19.71 3.30 7.86
CA PHE A 235 -20.84 3.56 8.77
C PHE A 235 -22.22 3.38 8.14
N SER A 236 -22.28 3.13 6.82
CA SER A 236 -23.55 3.08 6.06
C SER A 236 -24.40 4.34 6.24
N LYS A 237 -23.74 5.49 6.37
CA LYS A 237 -24.32 6.82 6.54
C LYS A 237 -23.69 7.80 5.58
N ALA A 238 -24.35 8.91 5.31
CA ALA A 238 -23.76 10.00 4.55
C ALA A 238 -22.81 10.80 5.45
N PHE A 239 -21.63 11.12 4.93
CA PHE A 239 -20.65 11.98 5.58
C PHE A 239 -20.28 13.14 4.68
N ASP A 240 -20.02 14.28 5.32
CA ASP A 240 -19.38 15.44 4.71
C ASP A 240 -17.94 15.51 5.20
N VAL A 241 -17.03 15.71 4.25
CA VAL A 241 -15.60 15.90 4.52
C VAL A 241 -15.18 17.23 3.95
N SER A 242 -14.76 18.14 4.82
CA SER A 242 -14.27 19.47 4.43
C SER A 242 -12.81 19.63 4.83
N GLU A 243 -11.98 20.09 3.90
CA GLU A 243 -10.59 20.43 4.16
C GLU A 243 -10.53 21.80 4.83
N VAL A 244 -10.07 21.86 6.08
CA VAL A 244 -10.04 23.06 6.90
C VAL A 244 -8.68 23.72 6.95
N GLN A 245 -7.59 22.94 6.72
CA GLN A 245 -6.22 23.39 6.53
C GLN A 245 -5.62 22.67 5.33
N CYS A 246 -4.73 23.34 4.60
CA CYS A 246 -4.10 22.75 3.42
C CYS A 246 -2.66 23.25 3.21
N LEU A 247 -1.75 22.33 2.92
CA LEU A 247 -0.36 22.65 2.54
C LEU A 247 -0.25 23.65 1.40
N THR A 248 -1.19 23.63 0.44
CA THR A 248 -1.19 24.58 -0.69
C THR A 248 -1.63 25.98 -0.31
N ASP A 249 -2.26 26.15 0.84
CA ASP A 249 -2.64 27.45 1.41
C ASP A 249 -1.56 27.99 2.37
N GLY A 250 -0.50 27.22 2.62
CA GLY A 250 0.61 27.58 3.50
C GLY A 250 0.53 26.99 4.91
N ASP A 251 -0.44 26.13 5.18
CA ASP A 251 -0.51 25.42 6.45
C ASP A 251 0.57 24.33 6.54
N GLU A 252 0.92 23.89 7.75
CA GLU A 252 1.92 22.83 7.96
C GLU A 252 1.38 21.42 7.66
N VAL A 253 0.05 21.26 7.67
CA VAL A 253 -0.65 19.97 7.52
C VAL A 253 -1.98 20.19 6.80
N CYS A 254 -2.42 19.18 6.06
CA CYS A 254 -3.80 19.15 5.57
C CYS A 254 -4.69 18.56 6.66
N SER A 255 -5.77 19.25 7.03
CA SER A 255 -6.72 18.81 8.05
C SER A 255 -8.12 18.71 7.48
N PHE A 256 -8.78 17.58 7.76
CA PHE A 256 -10.09 17.24 7.22
C PHE A 256 -11.09 17.06 8.35
N ARG A 257 -12.08 17.95 8.42
CA ARG A 257 -13.22 17.77 9.31
C ARG A 257 -14.19 16.79 8.69
N VAL A 258 -14.44 15.69 9.39
CA VAL A 258 -15.36 14.62 9.01
C VAL A 258 -16.59 14.68 9.91
N ALA A 259 -17.76 14.88 9.33
CA ALA A 259 -19.02 15.01 10.05
C ALA A 259 -20.13 14.21 9.37
N LEU A 260 -21.15 13.81 10.13
CA LEU A 260 -22.36 13.27 9.55
C LEU A 260 -23.03 14.34 8.67
N SER A 261 -23.44 13.94 7.47
CA SER A 261 -24.18 14.85 6.58
C SER A 261 -25.61 15.03 7.09
N GLU A 262 -26.07 16.27 7.12
CA GLU A 262 -27.48 16.58 7.41
C GLU A 262 -28.41 16.23 6.23
N ALA A 263 -27.84 16.00 5.05
CA ALA A 263 -28.59 15.60 3.87
C ALA A 263 -29.05 14.13 4.00
N VAL A 264 -30.32 13.89 3.68
CA VAL A 264 -30.87 12.52 3.56
C VAL A 264 -30.05 11.80 2.49
N ALA A 265 -29.42 10.66 2.87
CA ALA A 265 -28.60 9.88 1.95
C ALA A 265 -29.34 9.63 0.62
N PRO A 266 -28.75 9.96 -0.54
CA PRO A 266 -29.36 9.62 -1.81
C PRO A 266 -29.49 8.10 -1.87
N ARG A 267 -30.71 7.60 -2.06
CA ARG A 267 -30.94 6.17 -2.34
C ARG A 267 -30.14 5.83 -3.59
N LEU A 268 -29.16 4.96 -3.45
CA LEU A 268 -28.45 4.38 -4.59
C LEU A 268 -29.49 3.85 -5.59
N PRO A 269 -29.41 4.19 -6.89
CA PRO A 269 -30.23 3.53 -7.89
C PRO A 269 -29.92 2.03 -7.83
N ALA A 270 -30.98 1.24 -7.69
CA ALA A 270 -30.88 -0.20 -7.69
C ALA A 270 -30.20 -0.64 -9.00
N ARG A 271 -29.05 -1.29 -8.86
CA ARG A 271 -28.37 -2.16 -9.83
C ARG A 271 -28.39 -1.75 -11.31
N LEU A 272 -27.25 -1.28 -11.78
CA LEU A 272 -26.78 -1.61 -13.13
C LEU A 272 -26.19 -3.04 -13.14
N SER A 273 -26.93 -4.02 -12.65
CA SER A 273 -26.66 -5.44 -12.87
C SER A 273 -27.72 -5.92 -13.85
N GLU A 274 -27.27 -6.28 -15.01
CA GLU A 274 -27.92 -6.96 -16.11
C GLU A 274 -27.91 -6.13 -17.38
N ARG A 275 -26.77 -6.21 -18.08
CA ARG A 275 -26.66 -6.33 -19.53
C ARG A 275 -25.18 -6.42 -19.94
N ALA A 276 -24.65 -7.62 -19.96
CA ALA A 276 -23.60 -7.97 -20.90
C ALA A 276 -24.18 -9.06 -21.84
N PRO A 277 -24.03 -8.94 -23.16
CA PRO A 277 -24.30 -10.03 -24.08
C PRO A 277 -23.26 -11.15 -23.90
#